data_a03e2c2879c908469e3b578d5e6b6f09
#
_entry.id   a03e2c2879c908469e3b578d5e6b6f09
#
_cell.length_a   1.000
_cell.length_b   1.000
_cell.length_c   1.000
_cell.angle_alpha   90.00
_cell.angle_beta   90.00
_cell.angle_gamma   90.00
#
_symmetry.space_group_name_H-M   'P 1'
#
loop_
_entity.id
_entity.type
_entity.pdbx_description
1 polymer ?
#
loop_
_entity_poly.entity_id
_entity_poly.type
_entity_poly.pdbx_seq_one_letter_code
_entity_poly.pdbx_strand_id
1 'polypeptide(L)'
;MAAGLVASLGIAALLDHVQWGLIYVVTRCSVSRVMLPSSKRDPHDLLPLTAAVFHVLVALADGDLHGYAVIKDVSTRTGGRVVLGTGTLYGIVKRLLADGLVVEAKRRPAAAIDDERRRYYRLTPFGRGVVTAETARLEAMVAAARSTLTLRKESA
;
A
#
# COMPACT_ATOMS: atom_id res chain seq x y z
N MET A 1 -67.05 14.41 45.34
CA MET A 1 -66.41 14.57 44.01
C MET A 1 -64.97 14.99 44.24
N ALA A 2 -64.02 14.05 44.23
CA ALA A 2 -62.59 14.30 44.12
C ALA A 2 -61.90 12.92 44.07
N ALA A 3 -61.71 12.42 42.85
CA ALA A 3 -60.84 11.27 42.60
C ALA A 3 -60.33 11.47 41.16
N GLY A 4 -59.06 11.75 40.99
CA GLY A 4 -58.50 11.80 39.65
C GLY A 4 -57.34 12.70 39.47
N LEU A 5 -56.27 12.59 40.32
CA LEU A 5 -55.04 13.35 40.01
C LEU A 5 -53.79 12.73 40.68
N VAL A 6 -53.54 11.43 40.52
CA VAL A 6 -52.28 10.81 41.02
C VAL A 6 -51.70 9.78 40.09
N ALA A 7 -52.12 9.73 38.83
CA ALA A 7 -51.60 8.67 37.90
C ALA A 7 -50.70 9.19 36.77
N SER A 8 -50.17 10.43 36.86
CA SER A 8 -49.39 11.02 35.74
C SER A 8 -47.90 11.25 36.03
N LEU A 9 -47.37 10.89 37.20
CA LEU A 9 -45.97 11.16 37.56
C LEU A 9 -45.05 9.93 37.53
N GLY A 10 -45.60 8.72 37.26
CA GLY A 10 -44.82 7.48 37.33
C GLY A 10 -44.21 7.02 36.00
N ILE A 11 -44.67 7.53 34.86
CA ILE A 11 -44.27 7.01 33.57
C ILE A 11 -43.08 7.82 32.97
N ALA A 12 -42.93 9.08 33.32
CA ALA A 12 -41.85 9.93 32.82
C ALA A 12 -40.45 9.53 33.38
N ALA A 13 -40.40 9.01 34.63
CA ALA A 13 -39.15 8.61 35.28
C ALA A 13 -38.61 7.26 34.75
N LEU A 14 -39.45 6.41 34.17
CA LEU A 14 -39.01 5.10 33.65
C LEU A 14 -38.42 5.19 32.25
N LEU A 15 -38.77 6.20 31.47
CA LEU A 15 -38.27 6.41 30.12
C LEU A 15 -36.85 7.01 30.07
N ASP A 16 -36.48 7.81 31.09
CA ASP A 16 -35.14 8.40 31.18
C ASP A 16 -34.02 7.36 31.45
N HIS A 17 -34.33 6.31 32.19
CA HIS A 17 -33.34 5.26 32.51
C HIS A 17 -33.05 4.35 31.32
N VAL A 18 -34.00 4.15 30.42
CA VAL A 18 -33.81 3.34 29.21
C VAL A 18 -33.03 4.11 28.13
N GLN A 19 -33.25 5.42 28.06
CA GLN A 19 -32.58 6.29 27.08
C GLN A 19 -31.07 6.39 27.35
N TRP A 20 -30.65 6.48 28.63
CA TRP A 20 -29.23 6.54 28.99
C TRP A 20 -28.51 5.20 28.84
N GLY A 21 -29.20 4.08 29.05
CA GLY A 21 -28.65 2.75 28.84
C GLY A 21 -28.35 2.47 27.37
N LEU A 22 -29.19 2.93 26.44
CA LEU A 22 -29.02 2.70 25.02
C LEU A 22 -27.89 3.57 24.43
N ILE A 23 -27.74 4.82 24.91
CA ILE A 23 -26.66 5.72 24.50
C ILE A 23 -25.30 5.21 25.03
N TYR A 24 -25.26 4.61 26.22
CA TYR A 24 -24.02 4.08 26.80
C TYR A 24 -23.54 2.80 26.10
N VAL A 25 -24.46 1.99 25.57
CA VAL A 25 -24.12 0.78 24.81
C VAL A 25 -23.64 1.15 23.41
N VAL A 26 -24.22 2.18 22.78
CA VAL A 26 -23.80 2.65 21.45
C VAL A 26 -22.45 3.36 21.49
N THR A 27 -22.13 4.09 22.60
CA THR A 27 -20.82 4.79 22.71
C THR A 27 -19.69 3.85 23.12
N ARG A 28 -19.98 2.64 23.63
CA ARG A 28 -18.96 1.64 23.98
C ARG A 28 -18.82 0.54 22.93
N CYS A 29 -19.66 0.56 21.90
CA CYS A 29 -19.37 -0.15 20.66
C CYS A 29 -18.23 0.63 20.01
N SER A 30 -17.03 0.40 20.56
CA SER A 30 -15.78 0.69 19.90
C SER A 30 -16.01 0.48 18.44
N VAL A 31 -15.76 1.49 17.64
CA VAL A 31 -15.68 1.43 16.20
C VAL A 31 -14.70 0.32 15.89
N SER A 32 -15.13 -0.93 15.97
CA SER A 32 -14.55 -2.00 15.20
C SER A 32 -14.69 -1.48 13.79
N ARG A 33 -13.60 -0.90 13.34
CA ARG A 33 -13.37 -0.54 11.95
C ARG A 33 -13.89 -1.74 11.18
N VAL A 34 -15.13 -1.64 10.69
CA VAL A 34 -15.67 -2.56 9.73
C VAL A 34 -14.65 -2.46 8.62
N MET A 35 -13.75 -3.45 8.58
CA MET A 35 -12.92 -3.69 7.41
C MET A 35 -13.94 -4.06 6.34
N LEU A 36 -14.43 -3.04 5.64
CA LEU A 36 -15.01 -3.25 4.33
C LEU A 36 -14.03 -4.19 3.62
N PRO A 37 -14.52 -5.27 3.02
CA PRO A 37 -13.64 -6.13 2.25
C PRO A 37 -12.88 -5.19 1.34
N SER A 38 -11.55 -5.16 1.50
CA SER A 38 -10.65 -4.41 0.66
C SER A 38 -11.07 -4.77 -0.76
N SER A 39 -11.72 -3.85 -1.48
CA SER A 39 -11.91 -4.00 -2.90
C SER A 39 -10.49 -4.29 -3.40
N LYS A 40 -10.28 -5.47 -3.97
CA LYS A 40 -8.98 -5.85 -4.50
C LYS A 40 -8.61 -4.75 -5.48
N ARG A 41 -7.75 -3.82 -5.06
CA ARG A 41 -7.22 -2.79 -5.97
C ARG A 41 -6.62 -3.53 -7.13
N ASP A 42 -7.04 -3.18 -8.34
CA ASP A 42 -6.45 -3.77 -9.53
C ASP A 42 -5.01 -3.24 -9.66
N PRO A 43 -4.00 -4.12 -9.80
CA PRO A 43 -2.65 -3.70 -10.11
C PRO A 43 -2.55 -2.75 -11.30
N HIS A 44 -3.45 -2.87 -12.28
CA HIS A 44 -3.49 -2.03 -13.47
C HIS A 44 -3.86 -0.57 -13.19
N ASP A 45 -4.57 -0.26 -12.08
CA ASP A 45 -4.96 1.10 -11.72
C ASP A 45 -3.75 1.99 -11.36
N LEU A 46 -2.61 1.37 -11.07
CA LEU A 46 -1.37 2.07 -10.68
C LEU A 46 -0.39 2.28 -11.84
N LEU A 47 -0.73 1.80 -13.03
CA LEU A 47 0.12 1.90 -14.23
C LEU A 47 -0.19 3.16 -15.06
N PRO A 48 0.79 3.71 -15.78
CA PRO A 48 2.19 3.28 -15.86
C PRO A 48 3.02 3.72 -14.64
N LEU A 49 4.00 2.90 -14.27
CA LEU A 49 4.99 3.28 -13.26
C LEU A 49 6.08 4.18 -13.87
N THR A 50 6.63 5.10 -13.04
CA THR A 50 7.86 5.77 -13.44
C THR A 50 9.04 4.79 -13.40
N ALA A 51 10.05 4.97 -14.24
CA ALA A 51 11.22 4.11 -14.27
C ALA A 51 11.89 3.95 -12.88
N ALA A 52 12.00 5.04 -12.12
CA ALA A 52 12.57 5.01 -10.79
C ALA A 52 11.76 4.12 -9.83
N VAL A 53 10.43 4.23 -9.84
CA VAL A 53 9.53 3.41 -9.02
C VAL A 53 9.62 1.95 -9.43
N PHE A 54 9.61 1.65 -10.73
CA PHE A 54 9.74 0.29 -11.23
C PHE A 54 11.05 -0.36 -10.79
N HIS A 55 12.19 0.32 -10.93
CA HIS A 55 13.48 -0.19 -10.48
C HIS A 55 13.54 -0.45 -8.97
N VAL A 56 12.94 0.41 -8.14
CA VAL A 56 12.86 0.20 -6.69
C VAL A 56 12.03 -1.05 -6.35
N LEU A 57 10.88 -1.24 -7.00
CA LEU A 57 10.04 -2.42 -6.78
C LEU A 57 10.73 -3.71 -7.25
N VAL A 58 11.43 -3.67 -8.39
CA VAL A 58 12.21 -4.81 -8.92
C VAL A 58 13.34 -5.17 -7.95
N ALA A 59 14.05 -4.19 -7.39
CA ALA A 59 15.09 -4.44 -6.40
C ALA A 59 14.53 -5.17 -5.16
N LEU A 60 13.32 -4.82 -4.72
CA LEU A 60 12.64 -5.45 -3.58
C LEU A 60 11.99 -6.81 -3.92
N ALA A 61 11.92 -7.18 -5.19
CA ALA A 61 11.35 -8.47 -5.60
C ALA A 61 12.21 -9.68 -5.22
N ASP A 62 13.53 -9.47 -5.10
CA ASP A 62 14.50 -10.52 -4.76
C ASP A 62 14.62 -10.74 -3.23
N GLY A 63 14.14 -9.81 -2.42
CA GLY A 63 14.20 -9.95 -0.96
C GLY A 63 14.08 -8.65 -0.18
N ASP A 64 14.28 -8.76 1.12
CA ASP A 64 14.22 -7.64 2.04
C ASP A 64 15.50 -6.81 1.93
N LEU A 65 15.36 -5.54 1.55
CA LEU A 65 16.49 -4.62 1.42
C LEU A 65 16.29 -3.35 2.27
N HIS A 66 17.38 -2.83 2.82
CA HIS A 66 17.39 -1.49 3.40
C HIS A 66 17.65 -0.43 2.32
N GLY A 67 17.28 0.83 2.60
CA GLY A 67 17.32 1.91 1.60
C GLY A 67 18.63 2.02 0.82
N TYR A 68 19.78 1.98 1.49
CA TYR A 68 21.08 2.06 0.80
C TYR A 68 21.33 0.85 -0.13
N ALA A 69 20.90 -0.37 0.28
CA ALA A 69 21.03 -1.56 -0.56
C ALA A 69 20.17 -1.43 -1.83
N VAL A 70 18.97 -0.85 -1.73
CA VAL A 70 18.13 -0.56 -2.91
C VAL A 70 18.84 0.39 -3.88
N ILE A 71 19.44 1.48 -3.39
CA ILE A 71 20.19 2.42 -4.24
C ILE A 71 21.32 1.70 -4.99
N LYS A 72 22.10 0.88 -4.26
CA LYS A 72 23.21 0.12 -4.82
C LYS A 72 22.74 -0.90 -5.85
N ASP A 73 21.68 -1.64 -5.56
CA ASP A 73 21.12 -2.64 -6.45
C ASP A 73 20.63 -2.02 -7.77
N VAL A 74 19.85 -0.92 -7.69
CA VAL A 74 19.37 -0.20 -8.86
C VAL A 74 20.53 0.32 -9.71
N SER A 75 21.55 0.90 -9.10
CA SER A 75 22.74 1.36 -9.82
C SER A 75 23.46 0.21 -10.53
N THR A 76 23.65 -0.91 -9.84
CA THR A 76 24.31 -2.10 -10.40
C THR A 76 23.53 -2.69 -11.57
N ARG A 77 22.21 -2.92 -11.41
CA ARG A 77 21.34 -3.49 -12.46
C ARG A 77 21.24 -2.60 -13.71
N THR A 78 21.34 -1.30 -13.52
CA THR A 78 21.25 -0.35 -14.65
C THR A 78 22.61 0.03 -15.25
N GLY A 79 23.70 -0.54 -14.74
CA GLY A 79 25.06 -0.15 -15.14
C GLY A 79 25.33 1.33 -14.87
N GLY A 80 24.82 1.88 -13.76
CA GLY A 80 24.97 3.28 -13.37
C GLY A 80 24.10 4.27 -14.14
N ARG A 81 23.24 3.81 -15.07
CA ARG A 81 22.36 4.71 -15.86
C ARG A 81 21.24 5.32 -15.03
N VAL A 82 20.78 4.63 -13.99
CA VAL A 82 19.81 5.16 -13.03
C VAL A 82 20.48 5.32 -11.68
N VAL A 83 20.64 6.57 -11.25
CA VAL A 83 21.18 6.91 -9.94
C VAL A 83 20.09 7.52 -9.09
N LEU A 84 19.75 6.85 -7.98
CA LEU A 84 18.76 7.33 -7.03
C LEU A 84 19.45 8.09 -5.90
N GLY A 85 19.11 9.35 -5.73
CA GLY A 85 19.48 10.08 -4.52
C GLY A 85 18.71 9.59 -3.30
N THR A 86 19.30 9.72 -2.11
CA THR A 86 18.70 9.28 -0.85
C THR A 86 17.31 9.91 -0.64
N GLY A 87 17.16 11.22 -0.84
CA GLY A 87 15.89 11.92 -0.72
C GLY A 87 14.82 11.39 -1.69
N THR A 88 15.21 11.14 -2.94
CA THR A 88 14.32 10.57 -3.97
C THR A 88 13.84 9.18 -3.56
N LEU A 89 14.77 8.31 -3.12
CA LEU A 89 14.41 6.98 -2.67
C LEU A 89 13.41 7.01 -1.52
N TYR A 90 13.67 7.78 -0.46
CA TYR A 90 12.76 7.82 0.69
C TYR A 90 11.40 8.44 0.33
N GLY A 91 11.36 9.39 -0.61
CA GLY A 91 10.10 9.90 -1.18
C GLY A 91 9.29 8.80 -1.90
N ILE A 92 9.96 7.98 -2.71
CA ILE A 92 9.37 6.82 -3.39
C ILE A 92 8.87 5.81 -2.35
N VAL A 93 9.73 5.38 -1.42
CA VAL A 93 9.39 4.37 -0.40
C VAL A 93 8.19 4.82 0.45
N LYS A 94 8.13 6.09 0.86
CA LYS A 94 7.00 6.64 1.60
C LYS A 94 5.68 6.47 0.83
N ARG A 95 5.68 6.72 -0.46
CA ARG A 95 4.51 6.54 -1.32
C ARG A 95 4.15 5.05 -1.45
N LEU A 96 5.13 4.19 -1.71
CA LEU A 96 4.92 2.75 -1.85
C LEU A 96 4.36 2.10 -0.58
N LEU A 97 4.78 2.58 0.60
CA LEU A 97 4.19 2.17 1.89
C LEU A 97 2.73 2.63 2.02
N ALA A 98 2.42 3.86 1.63
CA ALA A 98 1.05 4.40 1.67
C ALA A 98 0.13 3.65 0.70
N ASP A 99 0.62 3.29 -0.48
CA ASP A 99 -0.12 2.54 -1.50
C ASP A 99 -0.21 1.03 -1.19
N GLY A 100 0.49 0.55 -0.17
CA GLY A 100 0.50 -0.86 0.22
C GLY A 100 1.29 -1.78 -0.71
N LEU A 101 2.15 -1.23 -1.57
CA LEU A 101 3.03 -1.99 -2.47
C LEU A 101 4.23 -2.59 -1.74
N VAL A 102 4.65 -1.92 -0.67
CA VAL A 102 5.80 -2.28 0.16
C VAL A 102 5.38 -2.22 1.63
N VAL A 103 6.00 -3.03 2.47
CA VAL A 103 5.87 -2.98 3.94
C VAL A 103 7.24 -2.94 4.59
N GLU A 104 7.31 -2.38 5.81
CA GLU A 104 8.52 -2.54 6.63
C GLU A 104 8.63 -3.99 7.09
N ALA A 105 9.79 -4.62 6.84
CA ALA A 105 10.06 -5.98 7.28
C ALA A 105 10.40 -5.99 8.78
N LYS A 106 9.65 -6.76 9.55
CA LYS A 106 9.86 -6.92 11.00
C LYS A 106 11.09 -7.76 11.33
N ARG A 107 11.55 -8.59 10.38
CA ARG A 107 12.67 -9.52 10.56
C ARG A 107 13.82 -9.10 9.66
N ARG A 108 15.01 -8.94 10.26
CA ARG A 108 16.27 -8.70 9.55
C ARG A 108 16.73 -9.97 8.86
N PRO A 109 17.37 -9.89 7.69
CA PRO A 109 18.16 -11.01 7.18
C PRO A 109 19.22 -11.44 8.20
N ALA A 110 19.43 -12.74 8.35
CA ALA A 110 20.36 -13.29 9.36
C ALA A 110 21.81 -12.77 9.24
N ALA A 111 22.20 -12.27 8.08
CA ALA A 111 23.52 -11.69 7.80
C ALA A 111 23.67 -10.22 8.23
N ALA A 112 22.61 -9.58 8.71
CA ALA A 112 22.63 -8.14 9.07
C ALA A 112 22.96 -7.96 10.56
N ILE A 113 24.19 -8.32 10.96
CA ILE A 113 24.64 -8.27 12.37
C ILE A 113 24.87 -6.83 12.86
N ASP A 114 24.97 -5.83 11.97
CA ASP A 114 25.64 -4.58 12.32
C ASP A 114 24.80 -3.30 12.33
N ASP A 115 23.45 -3.33 12.24
CA ASP A 115 22.75 -2.05 12.31
C ASP A 115 21.30 -2.13 12.85
N GLU A 116 21.16 -1.89 14.15
CA GLU A 116 19.85 -1.81 14.82
C GLU A 116 18.95 -0.68 14.30
N ARG A 117 19.51 0.27 13.56
CA ARG A 117 18.82 1.47 13.08
C ARG A 117 18.31 1.37 11.65
N ARG A 118 18.70 0.32 10.86
CA ARG A 118 18.31 0.20 9.46
C ARG A 118 16.90 -0.36 9.32
N ARG A 119 16.05 0.37 8.59
CA ARG A 119 14.72 -0.12 8.21
C ARG A 119 14.85 -0.95 6.95
N TYR A 120 14.29 -2.16 7.00
CA TYR A 120 14.21 -3.06 5.86
C TYR A 120 12.82 -2.98 5.25
N TYR A 121 12.75 -3.10 3.95
CA TYR A 121 11.51 -3.04 3.18
C TYR A 121 11.31 -4.33 2.42
N ARG A 122 10.07 -4.74 2.29
CA ARG A 122 9.64 -5.96 1.60
C ARG A 122 8.53 -5.65 0.63
N LEU A 123 8.59 -6.26 -0.57
CA LEU A 123 7.51 -6.21 -1.55
C LEU A 123 6.30 -7.02 -1.06
N THR A 124 5.10 -6.43 -1.13
CA THR A 124 3.85 -7.12 -0.82
C THR A 124 3.40 -8.01 -1.98
N PRO A 125 2.46 -8.97 -1.76
CA PRO A 125 1.83 -9.70 -2.85
C PRO A 125 1.16 -8.77 -3.87
N PHE A 126 0.52 -7.68 -3.41
CA PHE A 126 -0.07 -6.67 -4.28
C PHE A 126 1.00 -5.92 -5.07
N GLY A 127 2.09 -5.50 -4.42
CA GLY A 127 3.24 -4.88 -5.08
C GLY A 127 3.86 -5.78 -6.15
N ARG A 128 3.94 -7.10 -5.89
CA ARG A 128 4.41 -8.08 -6.89
C ARG A 128 3.48 -8.14 -8.09
N GLY A 129 2.16 -8.11 -7.88
CA GLY A 129 1.16 -8.04 -8.95
C GLY A 129 1.34 -6.79 -9.83
N VAL A 130 1.60 -5.63 -9.21
CA VAL A 130 1.86 -4.37 -9.94
C VAL A 130 3.14 -4.45 -10.78
N VAL A 131 4.23 -5.03 -10.23
CA VAL A 131 5.47 -5.24 -11.00
C VAL A 131 5.22 -6.15 -12.19
N THR A 132 4.49 -7.25 -12.00
CA THR A 132 4.15 -8.18 -13.09
C THR A 132 3.33 -7.50 -14.18
N ALA A 133 2.31 -6.73 -13.81
CA ALA A 133 1.47 -6.00 -14.76
C ALA A 133 2.26 -4.94 -15.55
N GLU A 134 3.15 -4.20 -14.89
CA GLU A 134 4.02 -3.23 -15.55
C GLU A 134 5.02 -3.90 -16.49
N THR A 135 5.58 -5.04 -16.09
CA THR A 135 6.48 -5.82 -16.97
C THR A 135 5.76 -6.24 -18.24
N ALA A 136 4.56 -6.82 -18.14
CA ALA A 136 3.76 -7.21 -19.30
C ALA A 136 3.44 -6.01 -20.21
N ARG A 137 3.11 -4.85 -19.63
CA ARG A 137 2.85 -3.61 -20.36
C ARG A 137 4.10 -3.16 -21.13
N LEU A 138 5.26 -3.18 -20.50
CA LEU A 138 6.53 -2.80 -21.12
C LEU A 138 6.94 -3.77 -22.24
N GLU A 139 6.75 -5.07 -22.05
CA GLU A 139 6.99 -6.09 -23.06
C GLU A 139 6.12 -5.88 -24.31
N ALA A 140 4.81 -5.62 -24.10
CA ALA A 140 3.90 -5.31 -25.19
C ALA A 140 4.33 -4.06 -25.98
N MET A 141 4.77 -3.01 -25.29
CA MET A 141 5.28 -1.80 -25.92
C MET A 141 6.55 -2.06 -26.75
N VAL A 142 7.48 -2.86 -26.21
CA VAL A 142 8.72 -3.23 -26.92
C VAL A 142 8.39 -4.07 -28.15
N ALA A 143 7.45 -5.03 -28.03
CA ALA A 143 7.02 -5.86 -29.16
C ALA A 143 6.38 -5.01 -30.27
N ALA A 144 5.50 -4.09 -29.93
CA ALA A 144 4.88 -3.17 -30.89
C ALA A 144 5.92 -2.27 -31.59
N ALA A 145 6.88 -1.73 -30.84
CA ALA A 145 7.94 -0.92 -31.41
C ALA A 145 8.83 -1.72 -32.38
N ARG A 146 9.20 -2.95 -32.00
CA ARG A 146 10.01 -3.84 -32.86
C ARG A 146 9.29 -4.18 -34.16
N SER A 147 8.01 -4.55 -34.12
CA SER A 147 7.23 -4.86 -35.31
C SER A 147 7.16 -3.68 -36.27
N THR A 148 6.91 -2.47 -35.77
CA THR A 148 6.87 -1.25 -36.59
C THR A 148 8.22 -0.93 -37.24
N LEU A 149 9.31 -1.07 -36.48
CA LEU A 149 10.67 -0.81 -37.02
C LEU A 149 11.13 -1.85 -38.04
N THR A 150 10.72 -3.11 -37.87
CA THR A 150 11.03 -4.19 -38.80
C THR A 150 10.31 -4.00 -40.13
N LEU A 151 9.00 -3.73 -40.11
CA LEU A 151 8.19 -3.46 -41.31
C LEU A 151 8.72 -2.26 -42.10
N ARG A 152 9.22 -1.22 -41.42
CA ARG A 152 9.79 -0.05 -42.08
C ARG A 152 11.13 -0.35 -42.80
N LYS A 153 11.90 -1.31 -42.26
CA LYS A 153 13.18 -1.71 -42.85
C LYS A 153 13.01 -2.54 -44.13
N GLU A 154 11.91 -3.30 -44.24
CA GLU A 154 11.59 -4.09 -45.45
C GLU A 154 10.94 -3.24 -46.56
N SER A 155 10.46 -2.04 -46.23
CA SER A 155 9.79 -1.11 -47.15
C SER A 155 10.73 -0.05 -47.73
N ALA A 156 11.99 -0.02 -47.34
CA ALA A 156 13.02 0.94 -47.77
C ALA A 156 14.08 0.25 -48.64
#